data_9631535b1b3837b3cec4ed7125e24761
#
_entry.id   9631535b1b3837b3cec4ed7125e24761
#
_cell.length_a   1.000
_cell.length_b   1.000
_cell.length_c   1.000
_cell.angle_alpha   90.00
_cell.angle_beta   90.00
_cell.angle_gamma   90.00
#
_symmetry.space_group_name_H-M   'P 1'
#
loop_
_entity.id
_entity.type
_entity.pdbx_description
1 polymer ?
#
loop_
_entity_poly.entity_id
_entity_poly.type
_entity_poly.pdbx_seq_one_letter_code
_entity_poly.pdbx_strand_id
1 'polypeptide(L)' 'MKQFLGNKNHKEVHNLYNQKQECQINEIKPEHKVYFDSLNEAHNAGFDNCAHCIGGSLR' A
#
# COMPACT_ATOMS: atom_id res chain seq x y z
N MET A 1 11.35 6.94 -8.77
CA MET A 1 9.92 7.12 -8.49
C MET A 1 9.42 5.95 -7.64
N LYS A 2 8.66 6.25 -6.60
CA LYS A 2 8.26 5.19 -5.67
C LYS A 2 7.08 4.41 -6.22
N GLN A 3 7.16 3.09 -6.14
CA GLN A 3 6.17 2.19 -6.71
C GLN A 3 5.05 1.84 -5.74
N PHE A 4 5.31 1.94 -4.45
CA PHE A 4 4.38 1.45 -3.44
C PHE A 4 3.85 2.58 -2.59
N LEU A 5 2.56 2.48 -2.24
CA LEU A 5 1.89 3.47 -1.42
C LEU A 5 1.30 2.78 -0.19
N GLY A 6 1.74 3.22 0.99
CA GLY A 6 1.19 2.71 2.24
C GLY A 6 0.05 3.59 2.74
N ASN A 7 -1.01 2.96 3.23
CA ASN A 7 -2.13 3.62 3.87
C ASN A 7 -1.98 3.46 5.38
N LYS A 8 -1.61 4.54 6.07
CA LYS A 8 -1.39 4.50 7.52
C LYS A 8 -2.64 4.10 8.31
N ASN A 9 -3.81 4.46 7.78
CA ASN A 9 -5.06 4.19 8.47
C ASN A 9 -5.34 2.70 8.57
N HIS A 10 -5.02 1.95 7.51
CA HIS A 10 -5.27 0.51 7.45
C HIS A 10 -3.99 -0.32 7.60
N LYS A 11 -2.83 0.34 7.60
CA LYS A 11 -1.53 -0.33 7.65
C LYS A 11 -1.35 -1.30 6.49
N GLU A 12 -1.79 -0.90 5.32
CA GLU A 12 -1.68 -1.70 4.10
C GLU A 12 -0.86 -0.96 3.05
N VAL A 13 -0.07 -1.72 2.27
CA VAL A 13 0.70 -1.17 1.16
C VAL A 13 0.09 -1.62 -0.16
N HIS A 14 0.01 -0.68 -1.10
CA HIS A 14 -0.56 -0.92 -2.43
C HIS A 14 0.52 -0.80 -3.49
N ASN A 15 0.35 -1.53 -4.60
CA ASN A 15 1.24 -1.44 -5.75
C ASN A 15 0.66 -0.44 -6.75
N LEU A 16 1.30 0.70 -6.90
CA LEU A 16 0.80 1.76 -7.78
C LEU A 16 0.84 1.35 -9.26
N TYR A 17 1.66 0.37 -9.62
CA TYR A 17 1.73 -0.11 -10.99
C TYR A 17 0.67 -1.17 -11.30
N ASN A 18 -0.08 -1.62 -10.30
CA ASN A 18 -1.12 -2.62 -10.46
C ASN A 18 -2.35 -2.25 -9.63
N GLN A 19 -2.78 -1.00 -9.77
CA GLN A 19 -3.90 -0.49 -8.99
C GLN A 19 -5.19 -1.23 -9.35
N LYS A 20 -5.96 -1.57 -8.32
CA LYS A 20 -7.28 -2.15 -8.48
C LYS A 20 -8.31 -1.20 -7.93
N GLN A 21 -9.52 -1.25 -8.49
CA GLN A 21 -10.60 -0.39 -8.03
C GLN A 21 -10.93 -0.65 -6.56
N GLU A 22 -10.82 -1.90 -6.15
CA GLU A 22 -11.10 -2.31 -4.78
C GLU A 22 -10.12 -1.74 -3.76
N CYS A 23 -8.94 -1.31 -4.22
CA CYS A 23 -7.93 -0.72 -3.34
C CYS A 23 -8.31 0.67 -2.87
N GLN A 24 -9.18 1.35 -3.61
CA GLN A 24 -9.69 2.67 -3.24
C GLN A 24 -8.56 3.67 -2.95
N ILE A 25 -7.51 3.61 -3.76
CA ILE A 25 -6.33 4.46 -3.55
C ILE A 25 -6.69 5.94 -3.57
N ASN A 26 -7.66 6.32 -4.42
CA ASN A 26 -8.08 7.72 -4.55
C ASN A 26 -8.76 8.24 -3.29
N GLU A 27 -9.21 7.36 -2.40
CA GLU A 27 -9.89 7.75 -1.18
C GLU A 27 -8.94 7.91 0.00
N ILE A 28 -7.67 7.57 -0.18
CA ILE A 28 -6.67 7.72 0.88
C ILE A 28 -6.36 9.20 1.05
N LYS A 29 -6.53 9.71 2.27
CA LYS A 29 -6.20 11.10 2.56
C LYS A 29 -4.70 11.34 2.50
N PRO A 30 -4.25 12.51 2.03
CA PRO A 30 -2.81 12.79 1.91
C PRO A 30 -2.02 12.54 3.19
N GLU A 31 -2.60 12.82 4.35
CA GLU A 31 -1.93 12.64 5.63
C GLU A 31 -1.74 11.17 5.99
N HIS A 32 -2.44 10.26 5.30
CA HIS A 32 -2.31 8.83 5.51
C HIS A 32 -1.42 8.15 4.48
N LYS A 33 -0.93 8.89 3.49
CA LYS A 33 -0.12 8.32 2.40
C LYS A 33 1.36 8.29 2.78
N VAL A 34 1.98 7.13 2.61
CA VAL A 34 3.43 6.95 2.77
C VAL A 34 3.93 6.20 1.55
N TYR A 35 4.96 6.72 0.90
CA TYR A 35 5.48 6.11 -0.32
C TYR A 35 6.74 5.31 -0.02
N PHE A 36 6.86 4.15 -0.68
CA PHE A 36 7.99 3.24 -0.50
C PHE A 36 8.57 2.85 -1.87
N ASP A 37 9.88 2.62 -1.91
CA ASP A 37 10.55 2.15 -3.11
C ASP A 37 10.40 0.65 -3.30
N SER A 38 10.20 -0.10 -2.21
CA SER A 38 10.09 -1.55 -2.26
C SER A 38 9.12 -2.06 -1.21
N LEU A 39 8.66 -3.31 -1.40
CA LEU A 39 7.81 -3.97 -0.41
C LEU A 39 8.54 -4.20 0.91
N ASN A 40 9.86 -4.46 0.84
CA ASN A 40 10.64 -4.64 2.07
C ASN A 40 10.59 -3.42 2.94
N GLU A 41 10.70 -2.24 2.35
CA GLU A 41 10.60 -0.99 3.12
C GLU A 41 9.24 -0.88 3.79
N ALA A 42 8.17 -1.20 3.07
CA ALA A 42 6.83 -1.11 3.62
C ALA A 42 6.64 -2.11 4.75
N HIS A 43 7.12 -3.34 4.57
CA HIS A 43 7.00 -4.37 5.61
C HIS A 43 7.80 -3.98 6.85
N ASN A 44 8.98 -3.40 6.68
CA ASN A 44 9.79 -2.94 7.80
C ASN A 44 9.11 -1.81 8.56
N ALA A 45 8.28 -1.04 7.88
CA ALA A 45 7.52 0.04 8.52
C ALA A 45 6.22 -0.46 9.15
N GLY A 46 5.94 -1.77 9.08
CA GLY A 46 4.77 -2.34 9.72
C GLY A 46 3.52 -2.42 8.85
N PHE A 47 3.68 -2.28 7.53
CA PHE A 47 2.56 -2.36 6.59
C PHE A 47 2.42 -3.77 6.04
N ASP A 48 1.17 -4.20 5.81
CA ASP A 48 0.87 -5.49 5.19
C ASP A 48 0.48 -5.29 3.74
N ASN A 49 0.51 -6.38 2.96
CA ASN A 49 0.16 -6.33 1.54
C ASN A 49 -1.34 -6.11 1.36
N CYS A 50 -1.70 -5.26 0.39
CA CYS A 50 -3.09 -5.17 -0.04
C CYS A 50 -3.47 -6.47 -0.74
N ALA A 51 -4.57 -7.08 -0.31
CA ALA A 51 -4.99 -8.36 -0.87
C ALA A 51 -5.38 -8.28 -2.34
N HIS A 52 -5.79 -7.09 -2.80
CA HIS A 52 -6.30 -6.92 -4.16
C HIS A 52 -5.22 -6.65 -5.19
N CYS A 53 -4.25 -5.81 -4.88
CA CYS A 53 -3.27 -5.41 -5.88
C CYS A 53 -1.90 -6.07 -5.70
N ILE A 54 -1.61 -6.63 -4.54
CA ILE A 54 -0.34 -7.31 -4.29
C ILE A 54 -0.57 -8.78 -4.01
N GLY A 55 -1.55 -9.10 -3.17
CA GLY A 55 -1.83 -10.46 -2.76
C GLY A 55 -0.91 -10.89 -1.63
N GLY A 56 -1.13 -12.11 -1.13
CA GLY A 56 -0.32 -12.64 -0.04
C GLY A 56 -0.51 -11.90 1.27
N SER A 57 -1.66 -11.26 1.43
CA SER A 57 -1.97 -10.54 2.67
C SER A 57 -2.06 -11.50 3.84
N LEU A 58 -1.57 -11.05 5.00
CA LEU A 58 -1.68 -11.81 6.25
C LEU A 58 -2.96 -11.46 7.02
N ARG A 59 -3.77 -10.57 6.47
CA ARG A 59 -5.01 -10.12 7.10
C ARG A 59 -6.24 -10.65 6.42
#